data_cfeee92138bcb61edeccf32960e720aa
#
_entry.id   cfeee92138bcb61edeccf32960e720aa
#
_cell.length_a   1.000
_cell.length_b   1.000
_cell.length_c   1.000
_cell.angle_alpha   90.00
_cell.angle_beta   90.00
_cell.angle_gamma   90.00
#
_symmetry.space_group_name_H-M   'P 1'
#
loop_
_entity.id
_entity.type
_entity.pdbx_description
1 polymer ?
#
loop_
_entity_poly.entity_id
_entity_poly.type
_entity_poly.pdbx_seq_one_letter_code
_entity_poly.pdbx_strand_id
1 'polypeptide(L)'
;MAVYGRILRSPRIAILVVATTLARLPFGINGLAILLFVREQTGSFAVAGLTVGALALGSAIGAPLAARLVDRRGTAMLMPLALVHAASLLAIWGLGLAGVPSIVLVGLALIGGAAFPPSGSVLRSRWPQLLGDPELVRGAYALDSSLIEISFVAGPLITAAAVAFAGPEIALGLAAVLVIAGTALFLAKLPASPAEDRHEAHRGLLGALGHRAIRTIALTTMPVGFCIGTIEVAIPAFSDAQGSAELSGVLLALWSGASGVGGLIFGIRRVRHGLVQTYLAIAVLFPLACLPLAAASAPAAMAALVMLSGLPIAPLIASRNELVAAVAPRGTQTEAFTWLVTSLVAGLAAGNAVAGAVIERDGWPAAVMVGVGAAAIGAALALSRRQTLMPSPVPAG
;
A
#
# COMPACT_ATOMS: atom_id res chain seq x y z
N MET A 1 -3.78 -3.40 25.66
CA MET A 1 -3.23 -4.78 25.83
C MET A 1 -4.31 -5.79 26.20
N ALA A 2 -5.18 -5.56 27.20
CA ALA A 2 -6.22 -6.52 27.62
C ALA A 2 -7.22 -6.91 26.48
N VAL A 3 -7.60 -5.99 25.60
CA VAL A 3 -8.54 -6.24 24.49
C VAL A 3 -7.95 -7.22 23.48
N TYR A 4 -6.69 -7.05 23.08
CA TYR A 4 -6.03 -7.96 22.12
C TYR A 4 -5.88 -9.37 22.69
N GLY A 5 -5.55 -9.49 24.00
CA GLY A 5 -5.52 -10.77 24.70
C GLY A 5 -6.89 -11.47 24.72
N ARG A 6 -8.00 -10.72 24.85
CA ARG A 6 -9.36 -11.26 24.77
C ARG A 6 -9.71 -11.75 23.36
N ILE A 7 -9.34 -10.98 22.32
CA ILE A 7 -9.55 -11.35 20.90
C ILE A 7 -8.79 -12.64 20.58
N LEU A 8 -7.51 -12.72 20.93
CA LEU A 8 -6.63 -13.84 20.58
C LEU A 8 -6.80 -15.08 21.49
N ARG A 9 -7.62 -15.00 22.55
CA ARG A 9 -7.94 -16.18 23.38
C ARG A 9 -8.69 -17.26 22.62
N SER A 10 -9.48 -16.91 21.61
CA SER A 10 -10.10 -17.89 20.72
C SER A 10 -9.07 -18.44 19.74
N PRO A 11 -8.71 -19.75 19.81
CA PRO A 11 -7.73 -20.34 18.89
C PRO A 11 -8.13 -20.15 17.42
N ARG A 12 -9.44 -20.21 17.14
CA ARG A 12 -9.97 -20.01 15.79
C ARG A 12 -9.70 -18.59 15.27
N ILE A 13 -9.94 -17.57 16.10
CA ILE A 13 -9.70 -16.17 15.74
C ILE A 13 -8.21 -15.91 15.59
N ALA A 14 -7.38 -16.43 16.50
CA ALA A 14 -5.93 -16.31 16.40
C ALA A 14 -5.40 -16.92 15.07
N ILE A 15 -5.90 -18.10 14.70
CA ILE A 15 -5.54 -18.74 13.43
C ILE A 15 -6.01 -17.89 12.23
N LEU A 16 -7.22 -17.32 12.24
CA LEU A 16 -7.71 -16.45 11.18
C LEU A 16 -6.84 -15.19 11.03
N VAL A 17 -6.41 -14.59 12.13
CA VAL A 17 -5.49 -13.44 12.15
C VAL A 17 -4.15 -13.83 11.52
N VAL A 18 -3.54 -14.94 11.95
CA VAL A 18 -2.27 -15.44 11.40
C VAL A 18 -2.42 -15.76 9.91
N ALA A 19 -3.46 -16.48 9.53
CA ALA A 19 -3.72 -16.87 8.14
C ALA A 19 -3.86 -15.65 7.23
N THR A 20 -4.61 -14.64 7.67
CA THR A 20 -4.78 -13.39 6.92
C THR A 20 -3.47 -12.61 6.83
N THR A 21 -2.67 -12.59 7.90
CA THR A 21 -1.34 -11.95 7.89
C THR A 21 -0.42 -12.64 6.89
N LEU A 22 -0.35 -13.99 6.90
CA LEU A 22 0.42 -14.75 5.94
C LEU A 22 -0.03 -14.48 4.49
N ALA A 23 -1.33 -14.45 4.23
CA ALA A 23 -1.88 -14.16 2.90
C ALA A 23 -1.58 -12.72 2.42
N ARG A 24 -1.31 -11.78 3.34
CA ARG A 24 -1.00 -10.37 3.04
C ARG A 24 0.48 -10.05 2.97
N LEU A 25 1.35 -10.80 3.65
CA LEU A 25 2.80 -10.58 3.61
C LEU A 25 3.35 -10.38 2.19
N PRO A 26 2.89 -11.13 1.16
CA PRO A 26 3.30 -10.91 -0.22
C PRO A 26 3.10 -9.48 -0.71
N PHE A 27 2.13 -8.72 -0.18
CA PHE A 27 1.94 -7.32 -0.54
C PHE A 27 3.16 -6.44 -0.20
N GLY A 28 3.83 -6.74 0.93
CA GLY A 28 5.07 -6.07 1.32
C GLY A 28 6.33 -6.63 0.64
N ILE A 29 6.29 -7.90 0.19
CA ILE A 29 7.43 -8.58 -0.45
C ILE A 29 7.52 -8.24 -1.93
N ASN A 30 6.38 -8.29 -2.64
CA ASN A 30 6.32 -8.33 -4.10
C ASN A 30 6.98 -7.12 -4.78
N GLY A 31 6.77 -5.91 -4.25
CA GLY A 31 7.30 -4.68 -4.84
C GLY A 31 8.82 -4.74 -4.98
N LEU A 32 9.51 -4.96 -3.86
CA LEU A 32 10.97 -5.02 -3.83
C LEU A 32 11.51 -6.28 -4.53
N ALA A 33 10.89 -7.44 -4.32
CA ALA A 33 11.34 -8.70 -4.92
C ALA A 33 11.27 -8.67 -6.46
N ILE A 34 10.15 -8.19 -7.02
CA ILE A 34 10.00 -8.02 -8.48
C ILE A 34 11.01 -7.00 -9.00
N LEU A 35 11.17 -5.87 -8.30
CA LEU A 35 12.09 -4.81 -8.73
C LEU A 35 13.52 -5.33 -8.83
N LEU A 36 14.02 -5.97 -7.77
CA LEU A 36 15.39 -6.49 -7.73
C LEU A 36 15.58 -7.62 -8.75
N PHE A 37 14.64 -8.57 -8.84
CA PHE A 37 14.71 -9.66 -9.79
C PHE A 37 14.72 -9.17 -11.23
N VAL A 38 13.77 -8.32 -11.62
CA VAL A 38 13.68 -7.80 -12.99
C VAL A 38 14.89 -6.92 -13.33
N ARG A 39 15.39 -6.13 -12.38
CA ARG A 39 16.63 -5.35 -12.55
C ARG A 39 17.83 -6.25 -12.81
N GLU A 40 17.95 -7.35 -12.07
CA GLU A 40 19.03 -8.33 -12.25
C GLU A 40 18.96 -9.01 -13.63
N GLN A 41 17.75 -9.45 -14.04
CA GLN A 41 17.59 -10.18 -15.31
C GLN A 41 17.70 -9.26 -16.55
N THR A 42 17.28 -8.00 -16.46
CA THR A 42 17.19 -7.09 -17.62
C THR A 42 18.29 -6.03 -17.67
N GLY A 43 18.98 -5.80 -16.56
CA GLY A 43 19.92 -4.68 -16.43
C GLY A 43 19.24 -3.30 -16.35
N SER A 44 17.89 -3.20 -16.33
CA SER A 44 17.14 -1.97 -16.52
C SER A 44 16.24 -1.65 -15.32
N PHE A 45 16.44 -0.48 -14.69
CA PHE A 45 15.52 0.06 -13.69
C PHE A 45 14.21 0.55 -14.30
N ALA A 46 14.21 0.97 -15.61
CA ALA A 46 12.99 1.36 -16.29
C ALA A 46 12.04 0.16 -16.42
N VAL A 47 12.54 -1.00 -16.85
CA VAL A 47 11.76 -2.23 -16.94
C VAL A 47 11.30 -2.68 -15.56
N ALA A 48 12.19 -2.66 -14.56
CA ALA A 48 11.88 -3.05 -13.20
C ALA A 48 10.78 -2.15 -12.59
N GLY A 49 10.93 -0.82 -12.68
CA GLY A 49 9.95 0.14 -12.20
C GLY A 49 8.61 0.05 -12.93
N LEU A 50 8.63 -0.16 -14.27
CA LEU A 50 7.40 -0.39 -15.05
C LEU A 50 6.69 -1.67 -14.60
N THR A 51 7.44 -2.73 -14.31
CA THR A 51 6.86 -4.02 -13.86
C THR A 51 6.20 -3.87 -12.48
N VAL A 52 6.86 -3.18 -11.53
CA VAL A 52 6.26 -2.89 -10.22
C VAL A 52 5.07 -1.94 -10.33
N GLY A 53 5.17 -0.92 -11.20
CA GLY A 53 4.06 -0.04 -11.53
C GLY A 53 2.84 -0.80 -12.10
N ALA A 54 3.08 -1.78 -12.97
CA ALA A 54 2.04 -2.65 -13.52
C ALA A 54 1.38 -3.52 -12.43
N LEU A 55 2.16 -4.08 -11.49
CA LEU A 55 1.63 -4.80 -10.32
C LEU A 55 0.70 -3.90 -9.48
N ALA A 56 1.14 -2.67 -9.18
CA ALA A 56 0.38 -1.71 -8.41
C ALA A 56 -0.92 -1.31 -9.14
N LEU A 57 -0.83 -1.02 -10.44
CA LEU A 57 -1.99 -0.70 -11.28
C LEU A 57 -2.98 -1.88 -11.34
N GLY A 58 -2.45 -3.11 -11.52
CA GLY A 58 -3.24 -4.33 -11.47
C GLY A 58 -4.00 -4.45 -10.16
N SER A 59 -3.32 -4.22 -9.02
CA SER A 59 -3.94 -4.26 -7.69
C SER A 59 -5.03 -3.19 -7.53
N ALA A 60 -4.81 -1.97 -8.04
CA ALA A 60 -5.80 -0.89 -7.97
C ALA A 60 -7.10 -1.22 -8.72
N ILE A 61 -6.96 -1.79 -9.92
CA ILE A 61 -8.10 -2.18 -10.76
C ILE A 61 -8.74 -3.46 -10.24
N GLY A 62 -7.91 -4.43 -9.85
CA GLY A 62 -8.33 -5.77 -9.48
C GLY A 62 -9.00 -5.85 -8.12
N ALA A 63 -8.56 -5.06 -7.12
CA ALA A 63 -9.09 -5.15 -5.76
C ALA A 63 -10.61 -4.98 -5.67
N PRO A 64 -11.26 -3.97 -6.30
CA PRO A 64 -12.72 -3.86 -6.27
C PRO A 64 -13.41 -4.98 -7.07
N LEU A 65 -12.79 -5.48 -8.15
CA LEU A 65 -13.33 -6.58 -8.95
C LEU A 65 -13.25 -7.91 -8.19
N ALA A 66 -12.13 -8.18 -7.54
CA ALA A 66 -11.93 -9.35 -6.69
C ALA A 66 -12.89 -9.35 -5.49
N ALA A 67 -13.09 -8.21 -4.83
CA ALA A 67 -14.05 -8.07 -3.76
C ALA A 67 -15.47 -8.38 -4.24
N ARG A 68 -15.91 -7.77 -5.36
CA ARG A 68 -17.22 -8.06 -5.98
C ARG A 68 -17.39 -9.54 -6.38
N LEU A 69 -16.31 -10.16 -6.87
CA LEU A 69 -16.31 -11.57 -7.23
C LEU A 69 -16.56 -12.45 -6.00
N VAL A 70 -15.87 -12.14 -4.90
CA VAL A 70 -16.02 -12.83 -3.60
C VAL A 70 -17.44 -12.60 -3.04
N ASP A 71 -17.95 -11.37 -3.09
CA ASP A 71 -19.31 -11.05 -2.61
C ASP A 71 -20.39 -11.80 -3.40
N ARG A 72 -20.20 -11.96 -4.71
CA ARG A 72 -21.18 -12.64 -5.60
C ARG A 72 -21.09 -14.15 -5.59
N ARG A 73 -19.87 -14.71 -5.56
CA ARG A 73 -19.61 -16.15 -5.72
C ARG A 73 -19.16 -16.85 -4.43
N GLY A 74 -18.99 -16.07 -3.36
CA GLY A 74 -18.56 -16.59 -2.07
C GLY A 74 -17.04 -16.57 -1.87
N THR A 75 -16.65 -16.77 -0.62
CA THR A 75 -15.24 -16.73 -0.18
C THR A 75 -14.35 -17.79 -0.83
N ALA A 76 -14.93 -18.86 -1.42
CA ALA A 76 -14.17 -19.87 -2.18
C ALA A 76 -13.38 -19.25 -3.36
N MET A 77 -13.81 -18.09 -3.88
CA MET A 77 -13.10 -17.37 -4.94
C MET A 77 -11.74 -16.80 -4.51
N LEU A 78 -11.46 -16.73 -3.21
CA LEU A 78 -10.13 -16.32 -2.73
C LEU A 78 -9.02 -17.28 -3.18
N MET A 79 -9.29 -18.59 -3.25
CA MET A 79 -8.28 -19.56 -3.65
C MET A 79 -7.90 -19.45 -5.14
N PRO A 80 -8.83 -19.42 -6.11
CA PRO A 80 -8.48 -19.15 -7.51
C PRO A 80 -7.68 -17.84 -7.69
N LEU A 81 -8.07 -16.77 -6.99
CA LEU A 81 -7.32 -15.50 -7.03
C LEU A 81 -5.89 -15.67 -6.50
N ALA A 82 -5.72 -16.35 -5.35
CA ALA A 82 -4.40 -16.63 -4.79
C ALA A 82 -3.53 -17.48 -5.73
N LEU A 83 -4.13 -18.47 -6.40
CA LEU A 83 -3.42 -19.30 -7.36
C LEU A 83 -2.97 -18.53 -8.60
N VAL A 84 -3.83 -17.65 -9.15
CA VAL A 84 -3.46 -16.78 -10.29
C VAL A 84 -2.36 -15.81 -9.88
N HIS A 85 -2.46 -15.19 -8.69
CA HIS A 85 -1.40 -14.32 -8.18
C HIS A 85 -0.07 -15.07 -8.03
N ALA A 86 -0.07 -16.23 -7.36
CA ALA A 86 1.12 -17.05 -7.17
C ALA A 86 1.71 -17.54 -8.50
N ALA A 87 0.85 -18.00 -9.43
CA ALA A 87 1.28 -18.41 -10.76
C ALA A 87 1.93 -17.27 -11.54
N SER A 88 1.42 -16.04 -11.40
CA SER A 88 2.03 -14.85 -12.02
C SER A 88 3.43 -14.57 -11.44
N LEU A 89 3.64 -14.69 -10.13
CA LEU A 89 4.96 -14.51 -9.51
C LEU A 89 5.94 -15.59 -9.97
N LEU A 90 5.52 -16.84 -9.98
CA LEU A 90 6.36 -17.96 -10.45
C LEU A 90 6.65 -17.87 -11.95
N ALA A 91 5.69 -17.38 -12.75
CA ALA A 91 5.89 -17.12 -14.17
C ALA A 91 6.86 -15.96 -14.41
N ILE A 92 6.80 -14.87 -13.60
CA ILE A 92 7.80 -13.80 -13.66
C ILE A 92 9.18 -14.38 -13.37
N TRP A 93 9.32 -15.21 -12.35
CA TRP A 93 10.60 -15.90 -12.04
C TRP A 93 11.07 -16.79 -13.22
N GLY A 94 10.28 -17.79 -13.61
CA GLY A 94 10.71 -18.77 -14.62
C GLY A 94 10.93 -18.16 -16.00
N LEU A 95 10.05 -17.26 -16.45
CA LEU A 95 10.17 -16.60 -17.75
C LEU A 95 11.23 -15.50 -17.74
N GLY A 96 11.45 -14.83 -16.59
CA GLY A 96 12.56 -13.89 -16.44
C GLY A 96 13.91 -14.58 -16.65
N LEU A 97 14.13 -15.75 -16.04
CA LEU A 97 15.33 -16.57 -16.27
C LEU A 97 15.46 -17.05 -17.73
N ALA A 98 14.34 -17.30 -18.40
CA ALA A 98 14.32 -17.68 -19.83
C ALA A 98 14.59 -16.51 -20.80
N GLY A 99 14.73 -15.28 -20.30
CA GLY A 99 15.05 -14.10 -21.11
C GLY A 99 13.93 -13.66 -22.04
N VAL A 100 12.65 -13.85 -21.66
CA VAL A 100 11.51 -13.43 -22.48
C VAL A 100 11.46 -11.88 -22.60
N PRO A 101 10.78 -11.34 -23.65
CA PRO A 101 10.59 -9.92 -23.78
C PRO A 101 9.97 -9.29 -22.51
N SER A 102 10.51 -8.16 -22.08
CA SER A 102 10.13 -7.49 -20.84
C SER A 102 8.63 -7.19 -20.72
N ILE A 103 7.95 -6.98 -21.85
CA ILE A 103 6.50 -6.72 -21.88
C ILE A 103 5.69 -7.91 -21.30
N VAL A 104 6.22 -9.13 -21.42
CA VAL A 104 5.59 -10.33 -20.84
C VAL A 104 5.63 -10.24 -19.31
N LEU A 105 6.78 -9.85 -18.72
CA LEU A 105 6.94 -9.67 -17.28
C LEU A 105 6.00 -8.57 -16.75
N VAL A 106 5.90 -7.46 -17.48
CA VAL A 106 4.96 -6.36 -17.17
C VAL A 106 3.51 -6.86 -17.18
N GLY A 107 3.11 -7.61 -18.21
CA GLY A 107 1.78 -8.19 -18.33
C GLY A 107 1.45 -9.17 -17.18
N LEU A 108 2.42 -10.02 -16.83
CA LEU A 108 2.28 -10.95 -15.69
C LEU A 108 2.14 -10.22 -14.37
N ALA A 109 2.90 -9.15 -14.14
CA ALA A 109 2.79 -8.34 -12.94
C ALA A 109 1.42 -7.65 -12.84
N LEU A 110 0.88 -7.13 -13.95
CA LEU A 110 -0.46 -6.56 -14.01
C LEU A 110 -1.53 -7.60 -13.61
N ILE A 111 -1.46 -8.80 -14.19
CA ILE A 111 -2.38 -9.92 -13.88
C ILE A 111 -2.22 -10.35 -12.42
N GLY A 112 -0.99 -10.52 -11.95
CA GLY A 112 -0.70 -10.89 -10.58
C GLY A 112 -1.25 -9.87 -9.59
N GLY A 113 -1.06 -8.57 -9.84
CA GLY A 113 -1.64 -7.50 -9.04
C GLY A 113 -3.17 -7.56 -9.00
N ALA A 114 -3.80 -7.71 -10.17
CA ALA A 114 -5.26 -7.77 -10.28
C ALA A 114 -5.89 -8.99 -9.57
N ALA A 115 -5.15 -10.08 -9.46
CA ALA A 115 -5.58 -11.32 -8.83
C ALA A 115 -5.22 -11.40 -7.33
N PHE A 116 -4.68 -10.34 -6.72
CA PHE A 116 -4.33 -10.38 -5.28
C PHE A 116 -5.60 -10.62 -4.44
N PRO A 117 -5.64 -11.69 -3.59
CA PRO A 117 -6.86 -12.07 -2.88
C PRO A 117 -7.20 -11.07 -1.76
N PRO A 118 -8.44 -10.54 -1.69
CA PRO A 118 -8.86 -9.56 -0.68
C PRO A 118 -9.19 -10.21 0.68
N SER A 119 -8.40 -11.18 1.15
CA SER A 119 -8.61 -11.93 2.39
C SER A 119 -8.79 -11.03 3.61
N GLY A 120 -8.06 -9.93 3.66
CA GLY A 120 -8.19 -8.97 4.73
C GLY A 120 -9.50 -8.19 4.73
N SER A 121 -10.02 -7.82 3.58
CA SER A 121 -11.31 -7.15 3.48
C SER A 121 -12.43 -8.12 3.90
N VAL A 122 -12.30 -9.39 3.52
CA VAL A 122 -13.22 -10.44 3.94
C VAL A 122 -13.18 -10.63 5.47
N LEU A 123 -12.01 -10.68 6.09
CA LEU A 123 -11.92 -10.81 7.55
C LEU A 123 -12.54 -9.60 8.25
N ARG A 124 -12.27 -8.39 7.76
CA ARG A 124 -12.85 -7.15 8.33
C ARG A 124 -14.38 -7.16 8.29
N SER A 125 -14.99 -7.60 7.22
CA SER A 125 -16.46 -7.69 7.11
C SER A 125 -17.06 -8.73 8.08
N ARG A 126 -16.25 -9.70 8.54
CA ARG A 126 -16.69 -10.77 9.46
C ARG A 126 -16.49 -10.45 10.94
N TRP A 127 -15.71 -9.42 11.29
CA TRP A 127 -15.45 -9.09 12.70
C TRP A 127 -16.72 -8.93 13.55
N PRO A 128 -17.78 -8.22 13.10
CA PRO A 128 -18.99 -8.10 13.92
C PRO A 128 -19.65 -9.44 14.24
N GLN A 129 -19.67 -10.36 13.28
CA GLN A 129 -20.25 -11.70 13.46
C GLN A 129 -19.38 -12.63 14.30
N LEU A 130 -18.06 -12.51 14.18
CA LEU A 130 -17.09 -13.37 14.90
C LEU A 130 -16.96 -13.00 16.38
N LEU A 131 -17.09 -11.72 16.71
CA LEU A 131 -16.79 -11.20 18.04
C LEU A 131 -18.04 -10.79 18.82
N GLY A 132 -19.09 -10.29 18.17
CA GLY A 132 -20.35 -9.85 18.78
C GLY A 132 -20.27 -8.62 19.69
N ASP A 133 -19.17 -8.44 20.43
CA ASP A 133 -18.94 -7.31 21.33
C ASP A 133 -18.34 -6.11 20.55
N PRO A 134 -19.00 -4.92 20.55
CA PRO A 134 -18.50 -3.74 19.84
C PRO A 134 -17.11 -3.27 20.28
N GLU A 135 -16.71 -3.51 21.53
CA GLU A 135 -15.37 -3.17 22.02
C GLU A 135 -14.32 -4.08 21.38
N LEU A 136 -14.60 -5.39 21.31
CA LEU A 136 -13.71 -6.36 20.66
C LEU A 136 -13.62 -6.12 19.15
N VAL A 137 -14.72 -5.77 18.50
CA VAL A 137 -14.74 -5.43 17.07
C VAL A 137 -13.84 -4.22 16.77
N ARG A 138 -13.93 -3.16 17.56
CA ARG A 138 -13.03 -1.99 17.44
C ARG A 138 -11.56 -2.40 17.65
N GLY A 139 -11.29 -3.23 18.68
CA GLY A 139 -9.97 -3.76 18.93
C GLY A 139 -9.44 -4.61 17.76
N ALA A 140 -10.29 -5.39 17.10
CA ALA A 140 -9.93 -6.21 15.95
C ALA A 140 -9.57 -5.36 14.71
N TYR A 141 -10.28 -4.26 14.46
CA TYR A 141 -9.90 -3.32 13.41
C TYR A 141 -8.55 -2.65 13.68
N ALA A 142 -8.28 -2.27 14.93
CA ALA A 142 -6.99 -1.70 15.33
C ALA A 142 -5.85 -2.72 15.17
N LEU A 143 -6.07 -3.98 15.58
CA LEU A 143 -5.13 -5.08 15.38
C LEU A 143 -4.83 -5.31 13.89
N ASP A 144 -5.87 -5.35 13.04
CA ASP A 144 -5.72 -5.53 11.60
C ASP A 144 -4.89 -4.41 10.96
N SER A 145 -5.11 -3.16 11.36
CA SER A 145 -4.31 -2.03 10.90
C SER A 145 -2.84 -2.16 11.31
N SER A 146 -2.57 -2.57 12.54
CA SER A 146 -1.18 -2.80 13.02
C SER A 146 -0.49 -3.93 12.25
N LEU A 147 -1.22 -4.98 11.89
CA LEU A 147 -0.67 -6.10 11.11
C LEU A 147 -0.34 -5.70 9.66
N ILE A 148 -1.07 -4.74 9.09
CA ILE A 148 -0.74 -4.15 7.79
C ILE A 148 0.61 -3.42 7.88
N GLU A 149 0.80 -2.57 8.88
CA GLU A 149 2.08 -1.85 9.10
C GLU A 149 3.25 -2.84 9.28
N ILE A 150 3.03 -3.89 10.08
CA ILE A 150 4.02 -4.95 10.25
C ILE A 150 4.38 -5.61 8.91
N SER A 151 3.40 -5.84 8.03
CA SER A 151 3.66 -6.44 6.71
C SER A 151 4.51 -5.54 5.82
N PHE A 152 4.34 -4.21 5.89
CA PHE A 152 5.18 -3.25 5.16
C PHE A 152 6.61 -3.14 5.69
N VAL A 153 6.83 -3.43 6.97
CA VAL A 153 8.18 -3.51 7.55
C VAL A 153 8.81 -4.87 7.28
N ALA A 154 8.06 -5.96 7.53
CA ALA A 154 8.57 -7.31 7.41
C ALA A 154 8.84 -7.72 5.95
N GLY A 155 8.02 -7.27 5.00
CA GLY A 155 8.15 -7.61 3.59
C GLY A 155 9.51 -7.27 3.00
N PRO A 156 9.96 -6.02 3.04
CA PRO A 156 11.30 -5.63 2.58
C PRO A 156 12.43 -6.35 3.32
N LEU A 157 12.31 -6.60 4.63
CA LEU A 157 13.31 -7.34 5.41
C LEU A 157 13.40 -8.81 4.96
N ILE A 158 12.26 -9.45 4.72
CA ILE A 158 12.21 -10.82 4.18
C ILE A 158 12.86 -10.86 2.80
N THR A 159 12.58 -9.88 1.95
CA THR A 159 13.20 -9.77 0.63
C THR A 159 14.71 -9.54 0.75
N ALA A 160 15.17 -8.66 1.64
CA ALA A 160 16.58 -8.42 1.88
C ALA A 160 17.30 -9.71 2.35
N ALA A 161 16.69 -10.44 3.28
CA ALA A 161 17.23 -11.72 3.73
C ALA A 161 17.29 -12.74 2.58
N ALA A 162 16.24 -12.85 1.76
CA ALA A 162 16.26 -13.74 0.60
C ALA A 162 17.39 -13.39 -0.38
N VAL A 163 17.57 -12.11 -0.69
CA VAL A 163 18.63 -11.59 -1.58
C VAL A 163 20.01 -11.92 -1.01
N ALA A 164 20.22 -11.70 0.30
CA ALA A 164 21.50 -11.97 0.95
C ALA A 164 21.91 -13.46 0.95
N PHE A 165 20.94 -14.37 1.00
CA PHE A 165 21.22 -15.82 1.10
C PHE A 165 21.15 -16.57 -0.22
N ALA A 166 20.29 -16.18 -1.17
CA ALA A 166 20.00 -17.01 -2.33
C ALA A 166 19.50 -16.27 -3.59
N GLY A 167 19.18 -14.99 -3.49
CA GLY A 167 18.70 -14.17 -4.61
C GLY A 167 17.24 -13.71 -4.49
N PRO A 168 16.85 -12.68 -5.27
CA PRO A 168 15.51 -12.07 -5.20
C PRO A 168 14.39 -13.03 -5.65
N GLU A 169 14.68 -14.02 -6.47
CA GLU A 169 13.72 -15.02 -6.92
C GLU A 169 13.17 -15.88 -5.78
N ILE A 170 13.96 -16.11 -4.73
CA ILE A 170 13.51 -16.84 -3.54
C ILE A 170 12.41 -16.05 -2.82
N ALA A 171 12.48 -14.72 -2.82
CA ALA A 171 11.42 -13.90 -2.26
C ALA A 171 10.12 -14.03 -3.06
N LEU A 172 10.19 -14.12 -4.41
CA LEU A 172 9.01 -14.37 -5.26
C LEU A 172 8.39 -15.75 -4.97
N GLY A 173 9.21 -16.79 -4.86
CA GLY A 173 8.77 -18.14 -4.50
C GLY A 173 8.12 -18.18 -3.11
N LEU A 174 8.74 -17.53 -2.12
CA LEU A 174 8.19 -17.41 -0.76
C LEU A 174 6.85 -16.67 -0.76
N ALA A 175 6.74 -15.57 -1.49
CA ALA A 175 5.49 -14.82 -1.62
C ALA A 175 4.36 -15.68 -2.24
N ALA A 176 4.68 -16.47 -3.26
CA ALA A 176 3.73 -17.40 -3.87
C ALA A 176 3.26 -18.47 -2.86
N VAL A 177 4.17 -19.05 -2.07
CA VAL A 177 3.82 -20.02 -1.02
C VAL A 177 2.96 -19.36 0.06
N LEU A 178 3.33 -18.16 0.53
CA LEU A 178 2.63 -17.46 1.60
C LEU A 178 1.20 -17.10 1.22
N VAL A 179 0.96 -16.61 -0.01
CA VAL A 179 -0.40 -16.28 -0.45
C VAL A 179 -1.29 -17.51 -0.55
N ILE A 180 -0.77 -18.64 -1.06
CA ILE A 180 -1.52 -19.90 -1.16
C ILE A 180 -1.79 -20.47 0.23
N ALA A 181 -0.73 -20.66 1.04
CA ALA A 181 -0.85 -21.26 2.37
C ALA A 181 -1.70 -20.41 3.31
N GLY A 182 -1.50 -19.10 3.32
CA GLY A 182 -2.30 -18.17 4.11
C GLY A 182 -3.77 -18.20 3.70
N THR A 183 -4.07 -18.18 2.39
CA THR A 183 -5.45 -18.26 1.89
C THR A 183 -6.10 -19.61 2.18
N ALA A 184 -5.38 -20.71 2.02
CA ALA A 184 -5.86 -22.06 2.34
C ALA A 184 -6.21 -22.18 3.84
N LEU A 185 -5.30 -21.74 4.71
CA LEU A 185 -5.51 -21.75 6.15
C LEU A 185 -6.68 -20.85 6.55
N PHE A 186 -6.81 -19.67 5.92
CA PHE A 186 -7.92 -18.75 6.13
C PHE A 186 -9.26 -19.40 5.79
N LEU A 187 -9.38 -20.00 4.60
CA LEU A 187 -10.61 -20.67 4.16
C LEU A 187 -10.97 -21.87 5.03
N ALA A 188 -9.97 -22.63 5.49
CA ALA A 188 -10.18 -23.80 6.36
C ALA A 188 -10.73 -23.42 7.74
N LYS A 189 -10.51 -22.19 8.20
CA LYS A 189 -10.93 -21.72 9.55
C LYS A 189 -12.06 -20.70 9.51
N LEU A 190 -12.35 -20.12 8.34
CA LEU A 190 -13.44 -19.16 8.19
C LEU A 190 -14.79 -19.90 8.37
N PRO A 191 -15.69 -19.43 9.26
CA PRO A 191 -17.02 -20.00 9.37
C PRO A 191 -17.79 -19.84 8.05
N ALA A 192 -18.58 -20.85 7.70
CA ALA A 192 -19.58 -20.70 6.64
C ALA A 192 -20.49 -19.53 6.99
N SER A 193 -20.68 -18.61 6.04
CA SER A 193 -21.69 -17.57 6.22
C SER A 193 -23.06 -18.14 5.92
N PRO A 194 -24.09 -17.85 6.73
CA PRO A 194 -25.45 -17.87 6.23
C PRO A 194 -25.48 -16.99 4.97
N ALA A 195 -26.24 -17.38 3.97
CA ALA A 195 -26.46 -16.57 2.76
C ALA A 195 -27.04 -15.21 3.19
N GLU A 196 -26.16 -14.22 3.39
CA GLU A 196 -26.58 -12.90 3.82
C GLU A 196 -26.95 -12.06 2.62
N ASP A 197 -28.02 -11.30 2.83
CA ASP A 197 -28.60 -10.30 1.96
C ASP A 197 -27.54 -9.61 1.07
N ARG A 198 -27.73 -9.84 -0.22
CA ARG A 198 -26.99 -9.14 -1.27
C ARG A 198 -27.29 -7.67 -1.14
N HIS A 199 -26.45 -6.94 -0.43
CA HIS A 199 -26.52 -5.49 -0.42
C HIS A 199 -26.41 -5.02 -1.86
N GLU A 200 -27.47 -4.38 -2.32
CA GLU A 200 -27.52 -3.73 -3.63
C GLU A 200 -26.30 -2.78 -3.73
N ALA A 201 -25.41 -3.12 -4.65
CA ALA A 201 -24.26 -2.27 -4.97
C ALA A 201 -24.82 -0.91 -5.40
N HIS A 202 -24.53 0.14 -4.64
CA HIS A 202 -24.93 1.50 -4.94
C HIS A 202 -24.57 1.85 -6.39
N ARG A 203 -25.57 2.28 -7.14
CA ARG A 203 -25.44 2.74 -8.52
C ARG A 203 -24.75 4.10 -8.52
N GLY A 204 -23.48 4.13 -8.96
CA GLY A 204 -22.79 5.39 -9.28
C GLY A 204 -21.33 5.43 -8.88
N LEU A 205 -20.40 4.98 -9.74
CA LEU A 205 -18.95 5.06 -9.52
C LEU A 205 -18.40 6.49 -9.42
N LEU A 206 -19.16 7.52 -9.77
CA LEU A 206 -18.75 8.92 -9.82
C LEU A 206 -19.46 9.82 -8.79
N GLY A 207 -20.42 9.30 -8.00
CA GLY A 207 -21.23 10.09 -7.07
C GLY A 207 -20.41 10.92 -6.06
N ALA A 208 -19.42 10.31 -5.41
CA ALA A 208 -18.57 11.01 -4.45
C ALA A 208 -17.65 12.06 -5.12
N LEU A 209 -17.16 11.82 -6.34
CA LEU A 209 -16.34 12.78 -7.10
C LEU A 209 -17.14 14.02 -7.54
N GLY A 210 -18.45 14.01 -7.51
CA GLY A 210 -19.30 15.19 -7.67
C GLY A 210 -19.00 16.25 -6.63
N HIS A 211 -18.59 15.85 -5.42
CA HIS A 211 -18.29 16.77 -4.33
C HIS A 211 -16.90 17.42 -4.48
N ARG A 212 -16.84 18.75 -4.42
CA ARG A 212 -15.62 19.55 -4.67
C ARG A 212 -14.47 19.16 -3.73
N ALA A 213 -14.75 18.93 -2.45
CA ALA A 213 -13.74 18.52 -1.47
C ALA A 213 -13.11 17.16 -1.83
N ILE A 214 -13.95 16.15 -2.16
CA ILE A 214 -13.47 14.80 -2.50
C ILE A 214 -12.59 14.85 -3.75
N ARG A 215 -12.98 15.60 -4.79
CA ARG A 215 -12.13 15.81 -5.97
C ARG A 215 -10.79 16.45 -5.61
N THR A 216 -10.78 17.48 -4.78
CA THR A 216 -9.55 18.14 -4.36
C THR A 216 -8.66 17.16 -3.60
N ILE A 217 -9.21 16.41 -2.66
CA ILE A 217 -8.43 15.43 -1.88
C ILE A 217 -7.90 14.30 -2.79
N ALA A 218 -8.69 13.77 -3.72
CA ALA A 218 -8.24 12.76 -4.67
C ALA A 218 -7.09 13.27 -5.56
N LEU A 219 -7.24 14.48 -6.12
CA LEU A 219 -6.22 15.13 -6.96
C LEU A 219 -4.92 15.43 -6.20
N THR A 220 -4.98 15.76 -4.91
CA THR A 220 -3.79 16.02 -4.10
C THR A 220 -3.16 14.74 -3.54
N THR A 221 -3.91 13.64 -3.50
CA THR A 221 -3.42 12.32 -3.07
C THR A 221 -2.55 11.65 -4.14
N MET A 222 -2.89 11.80 -5.41
CA MET A 222 -2.12 11.19 -6.51
C MET A 222 -0.64 11.61 -6.54
N PRO A 223 -0.27 12.89 -6.41
CA PRO A 223 1.13 13.32 -6.30
C PRO A 223 1.87 12.77 -5.09
N VAL A 224 1.17 12.56 -3.98
CA VAL A 224 1.75 11.91 -2.79
C VAL A 224 2.09 10.45 -3.11
N GLY A 225 1.15 9.72 -3.71
CA GLY A 225 1.41 8.35 -4.18
C GLY A 225 2.57 8.29 -5.17
N PHE A 226 2.63 9.25 -6.10
CA PHE A 226 3.73 9.36 -7.07
C PHE A 226 5.09 9.53 -6.38
N CYS A 227 5.20 10.42 -5.39
CA CYS A 227 6.42 10.59 -4.62
C CYS A 227 6.81 9.32 -3.84
N ILE A 228 5.84 8.64 -3.23
CA ILE A 228 6.08 7.36 -2.57
C ILE A 228 6.64 6.34 -3.57
N GLY A 229 6.02 6.19 -4.73
CA GLY A 229 6.49 5.27 -5.77
C GLY A 229 7.90 5.61 -6.28
N THR A 230 8.22 6.89 -6.50
CA THR A 230 9.59 7.25 -6.91
C THR A 230 10.63 6.89 -5.86
N ILE A 231 10.33 7.06 -4.57
CA ILE A 231 11.24 6.72 -3.47
C ILE A 231 11.40 5.19 -3.35
N GLU A 232 10.33 4.41 -3.55
CA GLU A 232 10.39 2.95 -3.54
C GLU A 232 11.33 2.37 -4.59
N VAL A 233 11.55 3.05 -5.72
CA VAL A 233 12.48 2.64 -6.76
C VAL A 233 13.85 3.30 -6.58
N ALA A 234 13.91 4.54 -6.08
CA ALA A 234 15.16 5.26 -5.87
C ALA A 234 16.02 4.66 -4.74
N ILE A 235 15.41 4.14 -3.66
CA ILE A 235 16.14 3.47 -2.57
C ILE A 235 16.89 2.22 -3.06
N PRO A 236 16.29 1.27 -3.78
CA PRO A 236 16.99 0.16 -4.41
C PRO A 236 18.10 0.60 -5.38
N ALA A 237 17.86 1.64 -6.19
CA ALA A 237 18.88 2.16 -7.10
C ALA A 237 20.08 2.80 -6.34
N PHE A 238 19.85 3.48 -5.24
CA PHE A 238 20.90 3.91 -4.34
C PHE A 238 21.69 2.72 -3.79
N SER A 239 20.99 1.68 -3.32
CA SER A 239 21.62 0.47 -2.75
C SER A 239 22.46 -0.28 -3.78
N ASP A 240 21.98 -0.38 -5.02
CA ASP A 240 22.73 -0.95 -6.16
C ASP A 240 24.02 -0.16 -6.42
N ALA A 241 23.95 1.18 -6.40
CA ALA A 241 25.10 2.07 -6.53
C ALA A 241 26.13 1.95 -5.39
N GLN A 242 25.70 1.44 -4.22
CA GLN A 242 26.59 1.13 -3.09
C GLN A 242 27.12 -0.32 -3.14
N GLY A 243 26.74 -1.11 -4.15
CA GLY A 243 27.15 -2.51 -4.29
C GLY A 243 26.50 -3.48 -3.31
N SER A 244 25.35 -3.12 -2.72
CA SER A 244 24.66 -3.92 -1.70
C SER A 244 23.14 -3.89 -1.92
N ALA A 245 22.63 -4.86 -2.70
CA ALA A 245 21.20 -4.95 -3.02
C ALA A 245 20.34 -5.20 -1.78
N GLU A 246 20.85 -5.95 -0.81
CA GLU A 246 20.17 -6.26 0.46
C GLU A 246 19.91 -5.01 1.32
N LEU A 247 20.74 -3.96 1.18
CA LEU A 247 20.56 -2.69 1.86
C LEU A 247 19.21 -2.04 1.54
N SER A 248 18.68 -2.26 0.34
CA SER A 248 17.38 -1.73 -0.08
C SER A 248 16.24 -2.17 0.84
N GLY A 249 16.22 -3.44 1.23
CA GLY A 249 15.19 -3.94 2.15
C GLY A 249 15.28 -3.34 3.54
N VAL A 250 16.50 -3.15 4.06
CA VAL A 250 16.72 -2.50 5.36
C VAL A 250 16.26 -1.03 5.31
N LEU A 251 16.63 -0.29 4.27
CA LEU A 251 16.24 1.11 4.12
C LEU A 251 14.73 1.28 3.97
N LEU A 252 14.07 0.44 3.16
CA LEU A 252 12.62 0.47 3.02
C LEU A 252 11.89 0.07 4.31
N ALA A 253 12.44 -0.88 5.07
CA ALA A 253 11.90 -1.24 6.37
C ALA A 253 12.03 -0.10 7.40
N LEU A 254 13.17 0.60 7.43
CA LEU A 254 13.37 1.80 8.26
C LEU A 254 12.39 2.92 7.86
N TRP A 255 12.19 3.12 6.55
CA TRP A 255 11.23 4.10 6.03
C TRP A 255 9.80 3.80 6.47
N SER A 256 9.35 2.57 6.28
CA SER A 256 8.02 2.11 6.69
C SER A 256 7.85 2.11 8.21
N GLY A 257 8.88 1.68 8.95
CA GLY A 257 8.89 1.72 10.41
C GLY A 257 8.77 3.15 10.96
N ALA A 258 9.48 4.10 10.36
CA ALA A 258 9.37 5.51 10.71
C ALA A 258 7.97 6.07 10.41
N SER A 259 7.33 5.66 9.31
CA SER A 259 5.93 5.99 9.01
C SER A 259 5.00 5.49 10.12
N GLY A 260 5.15 4.24 10.54
CA GLY A 260 4.37 3.67 11.65
C GLY A 260 4.56 4.45 12.96
N VAL A 261 5.80 4.80 13.32
CA VAL A 261 6.11 5.64 14.49
C VAL A 261 5.44 7.01 14.36
N GLY A 262 5.54 7.65 13.19
CA GLY A 262 4.88 8.92 12.91
C GLY A 262 3.36 8.85 13.10
N GLY A 263 2.74 7.79 12.61
CA GLY A 263 1.30 7.52 12.78
C GLY A 263 0.91 7.35 14.26
N LEU A 264 1.69 6.61 15.04
CA LEU A 264 1.47 6.44 16.48
C LEU A 264 1.55 7.78 17.23
N ILE A 265 2.60 8.57 16.94
CA ILE A 265 2.78 9.90 17.55
C ILE A 265 1.59 10.81 17.20
N PHE A 266 1.15 10.78 15.94
CA PHE A 266 0.00 11.56 15.48
C PHE A 266 -1.29 11.16 16.19
N GLY A 267 -1.56 9.86 16.36
CA GLY A 267 -2.74 9.32 17.03
C GLY A 267 -2.82 9.66 18.53
N ILE A 268 -1.66 9.78 19.21
CA ILE A 268 -1.60 10.11 20.64
C ILE A 268 -1.72 11.63 20.87
N ARG A 269 -1.22 12.44 19.96
CA ARG A 269 -1.25 13.91 20.10
C ARG A 269 -2.65 14.44 19.79
N ARG A 270 -3.24 15.18 20.75
CA ARG A 270 -4.43 15.98 20.47
C ARG A 270 -4.06 17.06 19.46
N VAL A 271 -4.66 16.99 18.28
CA VAL A 271 -4.51 18.01 17.25
C VAL A 271 -5.12 19.31 17.76
N ARG A 272 -4.29 20.33 17.98
CA ARG A 272 -4.73 21.67 18.47
C ARG A 272 -5.28 22.56 17.35
N HIS A 273 -5.03 22.18 16.10
CA HIS A 273 -5.41 22.92 14.90
C HIS A 273 -6.58 22.24 14.19
N GLY A 274 -7.34 22.97 13.38
CA GLY A 274 -8.43 22.38 12.60
C GLY A 274 -7.94 21.30 11.60
N LEU A 275 -8.82 20.38 11.24
CA LEU A 275 -8.50 19.24 10.34
C LEU A 275 -7.81 19.66 9.05
N VAL A 276 -8.34 20.73 8.38
CA VAL A 276 -7.79 21.25 7.13
C VAL A 276 -6.37 21.78 7.32
N GLN A 277 -6.14 22.56 8.38
CA GLN A 277 -4.81 23.12 8.68
C GLN A 277 -3.79 22.02 8.97
N THR A 278 -4.18 20.99 9.71
CA THR A 278 -3.33 19.84 10.02
C THR A 278 -2.95 19.09 8.74
N TYR A 279 -3.93 18.77 7.89
CA TYR A 279 -3.68 18.13 6.61
C TYR A 279 -2.72 18.95 5.74
N LEU A 280 -2.96 20.25 5.59
CA LEU A 280 -2.11 21.14 4.79
C LEU A 280 -0.69 21.25 5.33
N ALA A 281 -0.53 21.36 6.65
CA ALA A 281 0.78 21.41 7.28
C ALA A 281 1.61 20.14 7.01
N ILE A 282 0.98 18.95 7.13
CA ILE A 282 1.64 17.69 6.88
C ILE A 282 1.89 17.49 5.38
N ALA A 283 0.95 17.93 4.51
CA ALA A 283 1.13 17.90 3.06
C ALA A 283 2.33 18.71 2.56
N VAL A 284 2.63 19.84 3.23
CA VAL A 284 3.85 20.64 2.98
C VAL A 284 5.09 20.00 3.61
N LEU A 285 4.96 19.45 4.82
CA LEU A 285 6.07 18.82 5.52
C LEU A 285 6.60 17.59 4.77
N PHE A 286 5.73 16.81 4.12
CA PHE A 286 6.10 15.57 3.44
C PHE A 286 7.16 15.78 2.34
N PRO A 287 6.99 16.62 1.31
CA PRO A 287 8.02 16.85 0.30
C PRO A 287 9.30 17.48 0.90
N LEU A 288 9.19 18.35 1.92
CA LEU A 288 10.33 18.91 2.60
C LEU A 288 11.16 17.85 3.34
N ALA A 289 10.51 16.87 3.95
CA ALA A 289 11.18 15.75 4.61
C ALA A 289 11.82 14.77 3.61
N CYS A 290 11.28 14.65 2.39
CA CYS A 290 11.84 13.82 1.33
C CYS A 290 13.01 14.50 0.59
N LEU A 291 13.08 15.82 0.54
CA LEU A 291 14.07 16.58 -0.23
C LEU A 291 15.53 16.19 0.08
N PRO A 292 15.95 16.03 1.35
CA PRO A 292 17.34 15.69 1.67
C PRO A 292 17.76 14.30 1.17
N LEU A 293 16.84 13.38 0.85
CA LEU A 293 17.18 12.06 0.33
C LEU A 293 18.08 12.14 -0.91
N ALA A 294 17.87 13.13 -1.79
CA ALA A 294 18.65 13.30 -3.01
C ALA A 294 20.14 13.63 -2.75
N ALA A 295 20.48 14.07 -1.55
CA ALA A 295 21.86 14.42 -1.16
C ALA A 295 22.56 13.30 -0.37
N ALA A 296 21.95 12.12 -0.22
CA ALA A 296 22.57 11.03 0.52
C ALA A 296 23.81 10.50 -0.20
N SER A 297 24.96 10.50 0.49
CA SER A 297 26.24 10.04 -0.07
C SER A 297 26.73 8.71 0.52
N ALA A 298 26.14 8.26 1.63
CA ALA A 298 26.52 7.05 2.33
C ALA A 298 25.30 6.29 2.89
N PRO A 299 25.39 4.96 3.09
CA PRO A 299 24.30 4.15 3.64
C PRO A 299 23.75 4.67 4.97
N ALA A 300 24.61 5.09 5.91
CA ALA A 300 24.18 5.61 7.19
C ALA A 300 23.42 6.95 7.06
N ALA A 301 23.86 7.84 6.15
CA ALA A 301 23.14 9.07 5.86
C ALA A 301 21.77 8.77 5.23
N MET A 302 21.70 7.85 4.27
CA MET A 302 20.44 7.44 3.67
C MET A 302 19.50 6.83 4.73
N ALA A 303 20.01 5.99 5.64
CA ALA A 303 19.21 5.39 6.73
C ALA A 303 18.57 6.48 7.63
N ALA A 304 19.33 7.50 8.02
CA ALA A 304 18.78 8.62 8.80
C ALA A 304 17.75 9.43 8.00
N LEU A 305 17.99 9.67 6.72
CA LEU A 305 17.11 10.46 5.86
C LEU A 305 15.82 9.72 5.49
N VAL A 306 15.85 8.40 5.27
CA VAL A 306 14.61 7.62 5.05
C VAL A 306 13.76 7.60 6.32
N MET A 307 14.34 7.52 7.51
CA MET A 307 13.58 7.64 8.75
C MET A 307 12.92 9.02 8.87
N LEU A 308 13.63 10.09 8.56
CA LEU A 308 13.08 11.45 8.57
C LEU A 308 11.93 11.61 7.59
N SER A 309 12.10 11.13 6.35
CA SER A 309 11.09 11.24 5.28
C SER A 309 9.90 10.31 5.48
N GLY A 310 10.06 9.21 6.20
CA GLY A 310 9.00 8.28 6.55
C GLY A 310 8.00 8.84 7.58
N LEU A 311 8.49 9.60 8.57
CA LEU A 311 7.68 10.09 9.69
C LEU A 311 6.35 10.79 9.29
N PRO A 312 6.27 11.63 8.25
CA PRO A 312 5.03 12.32 7.88
C PRO A 312 4.04 11.46 7.07
N ILE A 313 4.39 10.26 6.59
CA ILE A 313 3.55 9.48 5.67
C ILE A 313 2.23 9.05 6.33
N ALA A 314 2.31 8.29 7.42
CA ALA A 314 1.10 7.82 8.10
C ALA A 314 0.26 8.97 8.68
N PRO A 315 0.82 10.03 9.30
CA PRO A 315 0.09 11.24 9.65
C PRO A 315 -0.63 11.90 8.47
N LEU A 316 0.00 11.97 7.29
CA LEU A 316 -0.61 12.53 6.09
C LEU A 316 -1.82 11.70 5.64
N ILE A 317 -1.68 10.38 5.63
CA ILE A 317 -2.76 9.47 5.29
C ILE A 317 -3.90 9.57 6.31
N ALA A 318 -3.59 9.60 7.60
CA ALA A 318 -4.58 9.68 8.67
C ALA A 318 -5.36 11.02 8.62
N SER A 319 -4.66 12.15 8.56
CA SER A 319 -5.30 13.47 8.49
C SER A 319 -6.18 13.65 7.24
N ARG A 320 -5.74 13.09 6.10
CA ARG A 320 -6.53 13.02 4.88
C ARG A 320 -7.81 12.20 5.07
N ASN A 321 -7.71 11.02 5.70
CA ASN A 321 -8.85 10.14 5.95
C ASN A 321 -9.86 10.79 6.90
N GLU A 322 -9.39 11.47 7.97
CA GLU A 322 -10.24 12.27 8.87
C GLU A 322 -10.96 13.38 8.11
N LEU A 323 -10.25 14.07 7.22
CA LEU A 323 -10.84 15.13 6.40
C LEU A 323 -11.93 14.59 5.48
N VAL A 324 -11.71 13.44 4.81
CA VAL A 324 -12.72 12.78 3.98
C VAL A 324 -13.93 12.37 4.80
N ALA A 325 -13.72 11.78 5.98
CA ALA A 325 -14.83 11.41 6.86
C ALA A 325 -15.69 12.61 7.26
N ALA A 326 -15.08 13.81 7.41
CA ALA A 326 -15.77 15.04 7.78
C ALA A 326 -16.52 15.71 6.61
N VAL A 327 -16.01 15.58 5.35
CA VAL A 327 -16.57 16.31 4.18
C VAL A 327 -17.38 15.44 3.23
N ALA A 328 -17.29 14.10 3.34
CA ALA A 328 -18.02 13.20 2.46
C ALA A 328 -19.54 13.27 2.74
N PRO A 329 -20.38 13.46 1.69
CA PRO A 329 -21.82 13.44 1.86
C PRO A 329 -22.30 12.12 2.49
N ARG A 330 -23.38 12.18 3.27
CA ARG A 330 -23.98 10.98 3.87
C ARG A 330 -24.31 9.93 2.79
N GLY A 331 -23.90 8.68 3.00
CA GLY A 331 -24.13 7.58 2.06
C GLY A 331 -23.09 7.45 0.93
N THR A 332 -22.10 8.37 0.82
CA THR A 332 -21.03 8.30 -0.19
C THR A 332 -19.64 8.07 0.40
N GLN A 333 -19.55 7.84 1.69
CA GLN A 333 -18.25 7.70 2.40
C GLN A 333 -17.38 6.56 1.84
N THR A 334 -17.98 5.38 1.63
CA THR A 334 -17.25 4.22 1.08
C THR A 334 -16.67 4.52 -0.30
N GLU A 335 -17.45 5.17 -1.16
CA GLU A 335 -17.02 5.58 -2.49
C GLU A 335 -15.90 6.63 -2.40
N ALA A 336 -16.03 7.62 -1.52
CA ALA A 336 -15.00 8.64 -1.31
C ALA A 336 -13.66 8.02 -0.90
N PHE A 337 -13.66 7.10 0.07
CA PHE A 337 -12.45 6.37 0.47
C PHE A 337 -11.87 5.51 -0.66
N THR A 338 -12.73 4.88 -1.48
CA THR A 338 -12.27 4.10 -2.65
C THR A 338 -11.53 4.99 -3.64
N TRP A 339 -12.04 6.18 -3.95
CA TRP A 339 -11.36 7.14 -4.82
C TRP A 339 -10.00 7.59 -4.28
N LEU A 340 -9.87 7.74 -2.96
CA LEU A 340 -8.58 8.07 -2.35
C LEU A 340 -7.55 6.96 -2.53
N VAL A 341 -7.96 5.72 -2.28
CA VAL A 341 -7.08 4.56 -2.48
C VAL A 341 -6.68 4.46 -3.95
N THR A 342 -7.64 4.58 -4.87
CA THR A 342 -7.38 4.55 -6.32
C THR A 342 -6.40 5.65 -6.73
N SER A 343 -6.58 6.89 -6.24
CA SER A 343 -5.68 8.01 -6.54
C SER A 343 -4.27 7.78 -6.02
N LEU A 344 -4.14 7.26 -4.78
CA LEU A 344 -2.85 6.95 -4.18
C LEU A 344 -2.11 5.89 -4.98
N VAL A 345 -2.79 4.78 -5.31
CA VAL A 345 -2.19 3.64 -6.02
C VAL A 345 -1.88 3.99 -7.47
N ALA A 346 -2.73 4.78 -8.15
CA ALA A 346 -2.44 5.28 -9.49
C ALA A 346 -1.19 6.18 -9.49
N GLY A 347 -1.07 7.06 -8.48
CA GLY A 347 0.13 7.85 -8.27
C GLY A 347 1.37 6.99 -8.06
N LEU A 348 1.30 6.02 -7.17
CA LEU A 348 2.38 5.07 -6.87
C LEU A 348 2.83 4.30 -8.13
N ALA A 349 1.89 3.77 -8.90
CA ALA A 349 2.18 3.06 -10.14
C ALA A 349 2.90 3.97 -11.16
N ALA A 350 2.42 5.20 -11.34
CA ALA A 350 3.05 6.18 -12.22
C ALA A 350 4.44 6.59 -11.70
N GLY A 351 4.60 6.78 -10.37
CA GLY A 351 5.87 7.11 -9.73
C GLY A 351 6.91 6.03 -9.93
N ASN A 352 6.56 4.77 -9.72
CA ASN A 352 7.44 3.61 -9.94
C ASN A 352 7.93 3.57 -11.40
N ALA A 353 7.02 3.71 -12.37
CA ALA A 353 7.36 3.65 -13.79
C ALA A 353 8.26 4.82 -14.22
N VAL A 354 7.94 6.05 -13.80
CA VAL A 354 8.73 7.26 -14.12
C VAL A 354 10.08 7.22 -13.45
N ALA A 355 10.16 6.78 -12.18
CA ALA A 355 11.41 6.70 -11.45
C ALA A 355 12.42 5.80 -12.15
N GLY A 356 12.00 4.63 -12.62
CA GLY A 356 12.87 3.71 -13.35
C GLY A 356 13.51 4.38 -14.59
N ALA A 357 12.71 5.08 -15.40
CA ALA A 357 13.19 5.77 -16.58
C ALA A 357 14.12 6.96 -16.25
N VAL A 358 13.82 7.69 -15.19
CA VAL A 358 14.66 8.83 -14.74
C VAL A 358 15.99 8.32 -14.18
N ILE A 359 15.97 7.21 -13.41
CA ILE A 359 17.19 6.61 -12.85
C ILE A 359 18.18 6.22 -13.94
N GLU A 360 17.72 5.65 -15.03
CA GLU A 360 18.59 5.24 -16.13
C GLU A 360 19.27 6.42 -16.85
N ARG A 361 18.63 7.61 -16.86
CA ARG A 361 19.15 8.80 -17.55
C ARG A 361 20.00 9.66 -16.62
N ASP A 362 19.48 9.95 -15.44
CA ASP A 362 19.93 11.03 -14.56
C ASP A 362 20.28 10.54 -13.15
N GLY A 363 20.13 9.22 -12.90
CA GLY A 363 20.44 8.59 -11.62
C GLY A 363 19.31 8.72 -10.59
N TRP A 364 19.47 8.01 -9.47
CA TRP A 364 18.48 7.94 -8.38
C TRP A 364 18.21 9.30 -7.69
N PRO A 365 19.17 10.26 -7.56
CA PRO A 365 18.85 11.56 -6.97
C PRO A 365 17.83 12.35 -7.79
N ALA A 366 17.92 12.27 -9.13
CA ALA A 366 16.97 12.93 -10.01
C ALA A 366 15.55 12.34 -9.85
N ALA A 367 15.43 11.02 -9.70
CA ALA A 367 14.14 10.37 -9.45
C ALA A 367 13.51 10.85 -8.12
N VAL A 368 14.31 10.99 -7.05
CA VAL A 368 13.85 11.59 -5.78
C VAL A 368 13.34 13.01 -6.01
N MET A 369 14.08 13.84 -6.74
CA MET A 369 13.69 15.23 -7.02
C MET A 369 12.40 15.33 -7.84
N VAL A 370 12.19 14.45 -8.81
CA VAL A 370 10.93 14.35 -9.56
C VAL A 370 9.76 14.00 -8.63
N GLY A 371 9.95 13.03 -7.73
CA GLY A 371 8.96 12.68 -6.72
C GLY A 371 8.62 13.83 -5.76
N VAL A 372 9.65 14.48 -5.24
CA VAL A 372 9.52 15.65 -4.35
C VAL A 372 8.79 16.79 -5.08
N GLY A 373 9.15 17.06 -6.33
CA GLY A 373 8.48 18.06 -7.18
C GLY A 373 6.98 17.77 -7.34
N ALA A 374 6.62 16.52 -7.62
CA ALA A 374 5.23 16.11 -7.70
C ALA A 374 4.48 16.33 -6.38
N ALA A 375 5.07 15.88 -5.24
CA ALA A 375 4.45 16.08 -3.92
C ALA A 375 4.31 17.57 -3.56
N ALA A 376 5.29 18.40 -3.92
CA ALA A 376 5.24 19.85 -3.74
C ALA A 376 4.11 20.50 -4.56
N ILE A 377 3.90 20.06 -5.81
CA ILE A 377 2.77 20.47 -6.65
C ILE A 377 1.44 20.05 -5.98
N GLY A 378 1.37 18.83 -5.45
CA GLY A 378 0.21 18.36 -4.68
C GLY A 378 -0.10 19.21 -3.47
N ALA A 379 0.92 19.59 -2.69
CA ALA A 379 0.80 20.46 -1.53
C ALA A 379 0.36 21.89 -1.94
N ALA A 380 0.95 22.45 -2.99
CA ALA A 380 0.56 23.76 -3.54
C ALA A 380 -0.89 23.76 -4.02
N LEU A 381 -1.33 22.68 -4.69
CA LEU A 381 -2.73 22.51 -5.11
C LEU A 381 -3.67 22.42 -3.90
N ALA A 382 -3.28 21.69 -2.83
CA ALA A 382 -4.07 21.62 -1.61
C ALA A 382 -4.22 22.99 -0.94
N LEU A 383 -3.13 23.77 -0.86
CA LEU A 383 -3.12 25.14 -0.33
C LEU A 383 -4.00 26.09 -1.15
N SER A 384 -3.87 26.07 -2.49
CA SER A 384 -4.66 26.94 -3.38
C SER A 384 -6.17 26.64 -3.30
N ARG A 385 -6.51 25.36 -3.06
CA ARG A 385 -7.91 24.90 -2.97
C ARG A 385 -8.40 24.71 -1.53
N ARG A 386 -7.71 25.26 -0.52
CA ARG A 386 -8.04 25.09 0.91
C ARG A 386 -9.51 25.38 1.26
N GLN A 387 -10.14 26.33 0.59
CA GLN A 387 -11.55 26.68 0.81
C GLN A 387 -12.50 25.54 0.42
N THR A 388 -12.15 24.71 -0.57
CA THR A 388 -12.96 23.55 -0.95
C THR A 388 -12.89 22.40 0.06
N LEU A 389 -11.87 22.40 0.91
CA LEU A 389 -11.64 21.39 1.95
C LEU A 389 -12.38 21.69 3.25
N MET A 390 -12.93 22.89 3.41
CA MET A 390 -13.68 23.26 4.62
C MET A 390 -15.02 22.51 4.64
N PRO A 391 -15.38 21.87 5.78
CA PRO A 391 -16.71 21.30 5.94
C PRO A 391 -17.76 22.38 5.71
N SER A 392 -18.81 22.06 4.95
CA SER A 392 -19.95 22.98 4.81
C SER A 392 -20.54 23.24 6.19
N PRO A 393 -20.89 24.52 6.54
CA PRO A 393 -21.58 24.77 7.78
C PRO A 393 -22.87 23.95 7.80
N VAL A 394 -23.06 23.17 8.88
CA VAL A 394 -24.33 22.48 9.11
C VAL A 394 -25.42 23.57 9.16
N PRO A 395 -26.45 23.54 8.30
CA PRO A 395 -27.55 24.46 8.45
C PRO A 395 -28.12 24.29 9.86
N ALA A 396 -28.13 25.37 10.63
CA ALA A 396 -28.83 25.39 11.91
C ALA A 396 -30.28 25.04 11.62
N GLY A 397 -30.68 23.82 12.04
CA GLY A 397 -32.07 23.36 11.97
C GLY A 397 -32.91 23.98 13.09
#